data_bacb408ab33ee23751d302ab0ddfa61e
#
_entry.id   bacb408ab33ee23751d302ab0ddfa61e
#
_cell.length_a   1.000
_cell.length_b   1.000
_cell.length_c   1.000
_cell.angle_alpha   90.00
_cell.angle_beta   90.00
_cell.angle_gamma   90.00
#
_symmetry.space_group_name_H-M   'P 1'
#
loop_
_entity.id
_entity.type
_entity.pdbx_description
1 polymer ?
#
loop_
_entity_poly.entity_id
_entity_poly.type
_entity_poly.pdbx_seq_one_letter_code
_entity_poly.pdbx_strand_id
1 'polypeptide(L)' 'MQYRVYSGPSGVERISPMEKEKLLFKEFVSLDEAFAWAEHVGTTGRVALLIEGDDGTHLTKHEIAGALRHRESQTSPVH' A
#
# COMPACT_ATOMS: atom_id res chain seq x y z
N MET A 1 -11.64 -6.78 11.25
CA MET A 1 -11.46 -5.83 10.15
C MET A 1 -10.21 -6.19 9.37
N GLN A 2 -10.30 -6.17 8.05
CA GLN A 2 -9.21 -6.58 7.18
C GLN A 2 -8.81 -5.45 6.25
N TYR A 3 -7.52 -5.37 5.98
CA TYR A 3 -6.97 -4.44 4.99
C TYR A 3 -6.23 -5.26 3.93
N ARG A 4 -6.43 -4.92 2.67
CA ARG A 4 -5.81 -5.61 1.56
C ARG A 4 -4.89 -4.65 0.83
N VAL A 5 -3.64 -5.07 0.64
CA VAL A 5 -2.65 -4.31 -0.12
C VAL A 5 -2.43 -5.00 -1.46
N TYR A 6 -2.78 -4.31 -2.52
CA TYR A 6 -2.57 -4.80 -3.88
C TYR A 6 -1.26 -4.25 -4.41
N SER A 7 -0.46 -5.11 -5.00
CA SER A 7 0.85 -4.72 -5.53
C SER A 7 1.03 -5.20 -6.96
N GLY A 8 1.87 -4.49 -7.70
CA GLY A 8 2.17 -4.81 -9.08
C GLY A 8 3.54 -4.31 -9.48
N PRO A 9 3.94 -4.52 -10.74
CA PRO A 9 5.22 -4.03 -11.25
C PRO A 9 5.30 -2.51 -11.16
N SER A 10 6.51 -2.00 -10.96
CA SER A 10 6.72 -0.55 -10.98
C SER A 10 6.39 -0.02 -12.38
N GLY A 11 5.90 1.22 -12.43
CA GLY A 11 5.47 1.83 -13.69
C GLY A 11 3.98 1.77 -13.93
N VAL A 12 3.25 0.94 -13.20
CA VAL A 12 1.79 0.91 -13.29
C VAL A 12 1.24 2.11 -12.53
N GLU A 13 0.46 2.94 -13.21
CA GLU A 13 -0.10 4.15 -12.60
C GLU A 13 -1.49 3.92 -12.01
N ARG A 14 -2.27 3.05 -12.62
CA ARG A 14 -3.64 2.81 -12.22
C ARG A 14 -3.98 1.33 -12.29
N ILE A 15 -4.94 0.94 -11.48
CA ILE A 15 -5.51 -0.40 -11.52
C ILE A 15 -6.92 -0.28 -12.06
N SER A 16 -7.20 -0.94 -13.19
CA SER A 16 -8.57 -1.03 -13.66
C SER A 16 -9.31 -2.09 -12.83
N PRO A 17 -10.63 -2.02 -12.72
CA PRO A 17 -11.39 -3.01 -11.96
C PRO A 17 -11.14 -4.45 -12.42
N MET A 18 -10.88 -4.66 -13.70
CA MET A 18 -10.60 -5.99 -14.22
C MET A 18 -9.21 -6.47 -13.87
N GLU A 19 -8.25 -5.57 -13.83
CA GLU A 19 -6.87 -5.92 -13.50
C GLU A 19 -6.68 -6.17 -12.01
N LYS A 20 -7.48 -5.51 -11.18
CA LYS A 20 -7.40 -5.66 -9.73
C LYS A 20 -7.51 -7.12 -9.31
N GLU A 21 -8.38 -7.89 -9.94
CA GLU A 21 -8.57 -9.29 -9.62
C GLU A 21 -7.36 -10.15 -9.96
N LYS A 22 -6.51 -9.67 -10.86
CA LYS A 22 -5.31 -10.39 -11.29
C LYS A 22 -4.08 -10.00 -10.51
N LEU A 23 -4.16 -8.96 -9.70
CA LEU A 23 -3.03 -8.49 -8.93
C LEU A 23 -2.84 -9.33 -7.67
N LEU A 24 -1.61 -9.43 -7.25
CA LEU A 24 -1.30 -10.05 -5.97
C LEU A 24 -1.74 -9.11 -4.86
N PHE A 25 -2.33 -9.67 -3.82
CA PHE A 25 -2.66 -8.89 -2.64
C PHE A 25 -2.37 -9.68 -1.39
N LYS A 26 -2.22 -8.96 -0.29
CA LYS A 26 -2.02 -9.56 1.01
C LYS A 26 -2.91 -8.87 2.02
N GLU A 27 -3.46 -9.64 2.95
CA GLU A 27 -4.39 -9.13 3.95
C GLU A 27 -3.69 -8.90 5.29
N PHE A 28 -4.14 -7.86 5.98
CA PHE A 28 -3.59 -7.47 7.28
C PHE A 28 -4.73 -7.10 8.21
N VAL A 29 -4.47 -7.18 9.51
CA VAL A 29 -5.49 -6.86 10.52
C VAL A 29 -5.47 -5.39 10.91
N SER A 30 -4.42 -4.66 10.56
CA SER A 30 -4.33 -3.23 10.86
C SER A 30 -3.77 -2.46 9.68
N LEU A 31 -4.12 -1.18 9.63
CA LEU A 31 -3.63 -0.30 8.57
C LEU A 31 -2.11 -0.10 8.72
N ASP A 32 -1.62 -0.09 9.94
CA ASP A 32 -0.20 0.06 10.19
C ASP A 32 0.61 -1.08 9.58
N GLU A 33 0.13 -2.30 9.73
CA GLU A 33 0.75 -3.46 9.09
C GLU A 33 0.67 -3.37 7.57
N ALA A 34 -0.45 -2.88 7.05
CA ALA A 34 -0.63 -2.70 5.60
C ALA A 34 0.42 -1.73 5.05
N PHE A 35 0.65 -0.62 5.75
CA PHE A 35 1.67 0.34 5.33
C PHE A 35 3.09 -0.23 5.43
N ALA A 36 3.36 -1.01 6.46
CA ALA A 36 4.67 -1.66 6.61
C ALA A 36 4.93 -2.60 5.42
N TRP A 37 3.91 -3.34 5.01
CA TRP A 37 4.02 -4.21 3.83
C TRP A 37 4.19 -3.41 2.54
N ALA A 38 3.43 -2.32 2.40
CA ALA A 38 3.55 -1.45 1.22
C ALA A 38 4.97 -0.92 1.07
N GLU A 39 5.58 -0.54 2.18
CA GLU A 39 6.97 -0.07 2.17
C GLU A 39 7.92 -1.19 1.79
N HIS A 40 7.72 -2.39 2.35
CA HIS A 40 8.55 -3.55 2.03
C HIS A 40 8.47 -3.92 0.55
N VAL A 41 7.27 -3.89 -0.02
CA VAL A 41 7.07 -4.19 -1.43
C VAL A 41 7.91 -3.28 -2.32
N GLY A 42 8.03 -2.01 -1.94
CA GLY A 42 8.83 -1.06 -2.70
C GLY A 42 10.30 -1.43 -2.77
N THR A 43 10.81 -2.21 -1.83
CA THR A 43 12.21 -2.63 -1.84
C THR A 43 12.46 -3.82 -2.74
N THR A 44 11.39 -4.47 -3.23
CA THR A 44 11.51 -5.68 -4.05
C THR A 44 11.33 -5.42 -5.54
N GLY A 45 11.25 -4.15 -5.94
CA GLY A 45 11.02 -3.78 -7.34
C GLY A 45 9.55 -3.74 -7.73
N ARG A 46 8.65 -3.94 -6.78
CA ARG A 46 7.21 -3.81 -6.98
C ARG A 46 6.72 -2.55 -6.30
N VAL A 47 5.46 -2.22 -6.52
CA VAL A 47 4.87 -1.03 -5.91
C VAL A 47 3.49 -1.36 -5.39
N ALA A 48 3.15 -0.80 -4.24
CA ALA A 48 1.80 -0.91 -3.70
C ALA A 48 0.90 0.04 -4.49
N LEU A 49 -0.15 -0.50 -5.09
CA LEU A 49 -1.02 0.24 -5.99
C LEU A 49 -2.33 0.65 -5.35
N LEU A 50 -2.77 -0.11 -4.35
CA LEU A 50 -4.06 0.13 -3.73
C LEU A 50 -4.09 -0.52 -2.36
N ILE A 51 -4.67 0.19 -1.39
CA ILE A 51 -5.00 -0.40 -0.08
C ILE A 51 -6.50 -0.23 0.10
N GLU A 52 -7.17 -1.33 0.38
CA GLU A 52 -8.60 -1.33 0.67
C GLU A 52 -8.85 -1.94 2.04
N GLY A 53 -9.78 -1.36 2.78
CA GLY A 53 -10.17 -1.89 4.09
C GLY A 53 -11.66 -2.11 4.19
N ASP A 54 -12.04 -3.03 5.06
CA ASP A 54 -13.45 -3.33 5.30
C ASP A 54 -14.20 -2.15 5.93
N ASP A 55 -13.46 -1.20 6.47
CA ASP A 55 -14.01 0.01 7.06
C ASP A 55 -14.24 1.14 6.05
N GLY A 56 -14.08 0.84 4.76
CA GLY A 56 -14.21 1.85 3.72
C GLY A 56 -12.91 2.52 3.32
N THR A 57 -11.78 2.11 3.92
CA THR A 57 -10.48 2.64 3.55
C THR A 57 -10.19 2.34 2.08
N HIS A 58 -9.77 3.35 1.35
CA HIS A 58 -9.42 3.21 -0.06
C HIS A 58 -8.30 4.20 -0.38
N LEU A 59 -7.09 3.69 -0.53
CA LEU A 59 -5.91 4.50 -0.77
C LEU A 59 -5.30 4.13 -2.12
N THR A 60 -5.12 5.14 -2.96
CA THR A 60 -4.49 4.97 -4.26
C THR A 60 -2.97 4.98 -4.11
N LYS A 61 -2.27 4.68 -5.20
CA LYS A 61 -0.81 4.69 -5.22
C LYS A 61 -0.23 6.01 -4.68
N HIS A 62 -0.79 7.14 -5.10
CA HIS A 62 -0.29 8.44 -4.65
C HIS A 62 -0.54 8.68 -3.17
N GLU A 63 -1.69 8.27 -2.70
CA GLU A 63 -2.04 8.40 -1.30
C GLU A 63 -1.16 7.51 -0.42
N ILE A 64 -0.89 6.30 -0.89
CA ILE A 64 0.02 5.39 -0.18
C ILE A 64 1.42 6.01 -0.10
N ALA A 65 1.93 6.52 -1.21
CA ALA A 65 3.26 7.12 -1.24
C ALA A 65 3.35 8.31 -0.29
N GLY A 66 2.30 9.14 -0.26
CA GLY A 66 2.25 10.27 0.66
C GLY A 66 2.23 9.85 2.12
N ALA A 67 1.46 8.82 2.43
CA ALA A 67 1.38 8.29 3.79
C ALA A 67 2.71 7.70 4.23
N LEU A 68 3.40 6.98 3.35
CA LEU A 68 4.69 6.40 3.68
C LEU A 68 5.74 7.47 3.95
N ARG A 69 5.75 8.55 3.18
CA ARG A 69 6.66 9.66 3.43
C ARG A 69 6.36 10.34 4.76
N HIS A 70 5.10 10.46 5.10
CA HIS A 70 4.69 11.04 6.37
C HIS A 70 5.14 10.16 7.53
N ARG A 71 5.02 8.86 7.40
CA ARG A 71 5.48 7.91 8.41
C ARG A 71 6.99 8.01 8.62
N GLU A 72 7.75 8.12 7.54
CA GLU A 72 9.20 8.27 7.64
C GLU A 72 9.57 9.53 8.41
N SER A 73 8.87 10.63 8.15
CA SER A 73 9.08 11.87 8.88
C SER A 73 8.81 11.72 10.37
N GLN A 74 7.75 10.99 10.71
CA GLN A 74 7.36 10.80 12.10
C GLN A 74 8.26 9.83 12.83
N THR A 75 8.81 8.86 12.11
CA THR A 75 9.67 7.85 12.71
C THR A 75 11.14 8.23 12.64
N SER A 76 11.47 9.35 12.03
CA SER A 76 12.83 9.84 12.01
C SER A 76 13.35 9.93 13.44
N PRO A 77 14.49 9.33 13.71
CA PRO A 77 15.01 9.39 15.07
C PRO A 77 15.31 10.83 15.43
N VAL A 78 14.76 11.23 16.51
CA VAL A 78 15.03 12.54 17.07
C VAL A 78 16.12 12.34 18.08
N HIS A 79 17.18 12.90 17.84
CA HIS A 79 18.31 12.71 18.73
C HIS A 79 18.76 14.03 19.28
#